data_347471687a9544e2b856ff837d8cb598
#
_entry.id   347471687a9544e2b856ff837d8cb598
#
_cell.length_a   1.000
_cell.length_b   1.000
_cell.length_c   1.000
_cell.angle_alpha   90.00
_cell.angle_beta   90.00
_cell.angle_gamma   90.00
#
_symmetry.space_group_name_H-M   'P 1'
#
loop_
_entity.id
_entity.type
_entity.pdbx_description
1 polymer ?
#
loop_
_entity_poly.entity_id
_entity_poly.type
_entity_poly.pdbx_seq_one_letter_code
_entity_poly.pdbx_strand_id
1 'polypeptide(L)'
;MDFQLTDDQRAIADMAGSLFGDLCTDDRLRAFDTAGEPFMADLWKQCVETGLHALAIPEEAGGTGLGMTELMLVLEAQGRGLGHVPLWRHQLAAATLARFGGEAGAEIAAAAAESKLMITLALGAAARAHGIALKARREGDGWVLDGKVAAVALGAEVCRALLLAETDDGLRLVSVNLREAGIDKVAGVLTHREAVADLRFSAHRLAADAVLPEAALPWLEQR
;
A
#
# COMPACT_ATOMS: atom_id res chain seq x y z
N MET A 1 -7.16 28.34 -14.66
CA MET A 1 -6.51 27.11 -14.12
C MET A 1 -5.51 26.68 -15.17
N ASP A 2 -4.22 26.65 -14.85
CA ASP A 2 -3.18 26.18 -15.76
C ASP A 2 -3.05 24.66 -15.59
N PHE A 3 -3.18 23.92 -16.69
CA PHE A 3 -3.06 22.46 -16.74
C PHE A 3 -1.69 22.00 -17.24
N GLN A 4 -0.74 22.92 -17.40
CA GLN A 4 0.60 22.57 -17.85
C GLN A 4 1.41 21.99 -16.68
N LEU A 5 2.11 20.90 -16.94
CA LEU A 5 3.05 20.34 -16.00
C LEU A 5 4.22 21.31 -15.77
N THR A 6 4.73 21.37 -14.55
CA THR A 6 5.99 22.03 -14.25
C THR A 6 7.16 21.30 -14.89
N ASP A 7 8.34 21.90 -14.92
CA ASP A 7 9.55 21.24 -15.43
C ASP A 7 9.91 20.00 -14.61
N ASP A 8 9.76 20.07 -13.28
CA ASP A 8 10.00 18.93 -12.39
C ASP A 8 8.99 17.81 -12.62
N GLN A 9 7.70 18.13 -12.80
CA GLN A 9 6.67 17.15 -13.12
C GLN A 9 6.92 16.46 -14.47
N ARG A 10 7.37 17.20 -15.47
CA ARG A 10 7.80 16.63 -16.75
C ARG A 10 8.99 15.69 -16.60
N ALA A 11 10.00 16.10 -15.83
CA ALA A 11 11.17 15.27 -15.59
C ALA A 11 10.80 13.94 -14.87
N ILE A 12 9.88 13.98 -13.91
CA ILE A 12 9.37 12.77 -13.23
C ILE A 12 8.61 11.88 -14.23
N ALA A 13 7.73 12.45 -15.05
CA ALA A 13 6.98 11.72 -16.05
C ALA A 13 7.89 11.04 -17.08
N ASP A 14 8.90 11.76 -17.58
CA ASP A 14 9.87 11.25 -18.56
C ASP A 14 10.74 10.15 -17.96
N MET A 15 11.20 10.32 -16.72
CA MET A 15 11.97 9.29 -15.99
C MET A 15 11.13 8.03 -15.78
N ALA A 16 9.89 8.17 -15.33
CA ALA A 16 8.99 7.04 -15.15
C ALA A 16 8.67 6.37 -16.49
N GLY A 17 8.38 7.16 -17.53
CA GLY A 17 8.14 6.65 -18.90
C GLY A 17 9.28 5.79 -19.42
N SER A 18 10.52 6.26 -19.27
CA SER A 18 11.73 5.52 -19.67
C SER A 18 11.90 4.25 -18.85
N LEU A 19 11.80 4.34 -17.51
CA LEU A 19 11.98 3.21 -16.61
C LEU A 19 10.98 2.09 -16.90
N PHE A 20 9.68 2.41 -16.97
CA PHE A 20 8.65 1.40 -17.26
C PHE A 20 8.73 0.90 -18.70
N GLY A 21 9.08 1.76 -19.68
CA GLY A 21 9.29 1.36 -21.07
C GLY A 21 10.41 0.33 -21.22
N ASP A 22 11.53 0.53 -20.55
CA ASP A 22 12.70 -0.33 -20.65
C ASP A 22 12.53 -1.65 -19.87
N LEU A 23 11.81 -1.62 -18.74
CA LEU A 23 11.69 -2.77 -17.84
C LEU A 23 10.38 -3.57 -18.01
N CYS A 24 9.40 -3.06 -18.74
CA CYS A 24 8.13 -3.73 -18.98
C CYS A 24 7.93 -4.10 -20.47
N THR A 25 8.98 -4.62 -21.12
CA THR A 25 8.86 -5.12 -22.50
C THR A 25 7.99 -6.38 -22.54
N ASP A 26 7.40 -6.66 -23.69
CA ASP A 26 6.56 -7.85 -23.91
C ASP A 26 7.22 -9.15 -23.45
N ASP A 27 8.52 -9.31 -23.72
CA ASP A 27 9.26 -10.51 -23.32
C ASP A 27 9.43 -10.61 -21.80
N ARG A 28 9.69 -9.48 -21.12
CA ARG A 28 9.79 -9.44 -19.65
C ARG A 28 8.44 -9.69 -18.99
N LEU A 29 7.36 -9.14 -19.53
CA LEU A 29 6.00 -9.39 -19.04
C LEU A 29 5.59 -10.86 -19.20
N ARG A 30 5.90 -11.49 -20.34
CA ARG A 30 5.68 -12.93 -20.55
C ARG A 30 6.52 -13.79 -19.60
N ALA A 31 7.78 -13.41 -19.38
CA ALA A 31 8.64 -14.10 -18.43
C ALA A 31 8.11 -14.01 -17.01
N PHE A 32 7.68 -12.83 -16.57
CA PHE A 32 7.03 -12.60 -15.29
C PHE A 32 5.75 -13.44 -15.12
N ASP A 33 4.89 -13.46 -16.15
CA ASP A 33 3.67 -14.25 -16.16
C ASP A 33 3.95 -15.76 -16.03
N THR A 34 4.99 -16.23 -16.72
CA THR A 34 5.42 -17.64 -16.68
C THR A 34 6.06 -18.03 -15.36
N ALA A 35 6.84 -17.12 -14.75
CA ALA A 35 7.50 -17.36 -13.46
C ALA A 35 6.50 -17.44 -12.30
N GLY A 36 5.32 -16.79 -12.43
CA GLY A 36 4.31 -16.75 -11.37
C GLY A 36 4.76 -15.96 -10.13
N GLU A 37 5.68 -15.04 -10.29
CA GLU A 37 6.16 -14.20 -9.20
C GLU A 37 5.09 -13.20 -8.75
N PRO A 38 5.06 -12.80 -7.46
CA PRO A 38 4.02 -11.92 -6.93
C PRO A 38 4.13 -10.48 -7.43
N PHE A 39 5.34 -10.01 -7.75
CA PHE A 39 5.63 -8.70 -8.33
C PHE A 39 6.98 -8.71 -9.04
N MET A 40 7.22 -7.71 -9.87
CA MET A 40 8.48 -7.56 -10.62
C MET A 40 9.57 -6.99 -9.71
N ALA A 41 10.36 -7.86 -9.05
CA ALA A 41 11.33 -7.49 -8.02
C ALA A 41 12.45 -6.58 -8.53
N ASP A 42 12.93 -6.78 -9.74
CA ASP A 42 13.95 -5.94 -10.39
C ASP A 42 13.38 -4.55 -10.77
N LEU A 43 12.13 -4.48 -11.21
CA LEU A 43 11.43 -3.21 -11.43
C LEU A 43 11.23 -2.44 -10.12
N TRP A 44 10.83 -3.14 -9.04
CA TRP A 44 10.74 -2.55 -7.72
C TRP A 44 12.07 -1.96 -7.25
N LYS A 45 13.15 -2.72 -7.43
CA LYS A 45 14.50 -2.25 -7.09
C LYS A 45 14.85 -0.96 -7.84
N GLN A 46 14.52 -0.88 -9.13
CA GLN A 46 14.76 0.34 -9.91
C GLN A 46 13.86 1.51 -9.46
N CYS A 47 12.62 1.25 -9.06
CA CYS A 47 11.77 2.28 -8.45
C CYS A 47 12.35 2.80 -7.12
N VAL A 48 13.03 1.94 -6.35
CA VAL A 48 13.73 2.34 -5.12
C VAL A 48 14.97 3.17 -5.44
N GLU A 49 15.81 2.73 -6.35
CA GLU A 49 17.04 3.43 -6.77
C GLU A 49 16.78 4.81 -7.36
N THR A 50 15.64 5.00 -8.01
CA THR A 50 15.21 6.27 -8.59
C THR A 50 14.33 7.12 -7.66
N GLY A 51 13.99 6.63 -6.47
CA GLY A 51 13.13 7.31 -5.50
C GLY A 51 11.63 7.29 -5.83
N LEU A 52 11.21 6.64 -6.91
CA LEU A 52 9.79 6.58 -7.33
C LEU A 52 8.89 5.86 -6.33
N HIS A 53 9.44 5.04 -5.46
CA HIS A 53 8.69 4.31 -4.42
C HIS A 53 8.29 5.19 -3.22
N ALA A 54 8.85 6.40 -3.08
CA ALA A 54 8.69 7.23 -1.88
C ALA A 54 8.27 8.69 -2.20
N LEU A 55 7.72 8.98 -3.40
CA LEU A 55 7.35 10.33 -3.83
C LEU A 55 6.32 10.98 -2.91
N ALA A 56 5.26 10.27 -2.56
CA ALA A 56 4.17 10.79 -1.73
C ALA A 56 4.37 10.55 -0.22
N ILE A 57 5.46 9.92 0.18
CA ILE A 57 5.83 9.78 1.59
C ILE A 57 6.40 11.12 2.07
N PRO A 58 5.97 11.65 3.23
CA PRO A 58 6.47 12.93 3.75
C PRO A 58 7.99 12.96 3.97
N GLU A 59 8.59 14.15 3.83
CA GLU A 59 10.04 14.35 4.03
C GLU A 59 10.47 13.97 5.45
N GLU A 60 9.64 14.23 6.45
CA GLU A 60 9.89 13.88 7.86
C GLU A 60 9.99 12.37 8.08
N ALA A 61 9.42 11.58 7.18
CA ALA A 61 9.53 10.12 7.17
C ALA A 61 10.58 9.62 6.16
N GLY A 62 11.38 10.51 5.57
CA GLY A 62 12.44 10.15 4.63
C GLY A 62 12.00 9.99 3.17
N GLY A 63 10.76 10.35 2.84
CA GLY A 63 10.26 10.43 1.46
C GLY A 63 10.60 11.76 0.79
N THR A 64 10.01 12.02 -0.39
CA THR A 64 10.21 13.29 -1.12
C THR A 64 9.13 14.33 -0.82
N GLY A 65 8.03 13.96 -0.17
CA GLY A 65 6.96 14.89 0.19
C GLY A 65 6.20 15.47 -1.01
N LEU A 66 6.32 14.86 -2.19
CA LEU A 66 5.62 15.32 -3.40
C LEU A 66 4.11 15.00 -3.34
N GLY A 67 3.37 15.62 -4.25
CA GLY A 67 1.91 15.52 -4.26
C GLY A 67 1.36 14.32 -5.05
N MET A 68 0.02 14.27 -5.07
CA MET A 68 -0.69 13.25 -5.85
C MET A 68 -0.49 13.41 -7.36
N THR A 69 -0.22 14.63 -7.85
CA THR A 69 0.04 14.86 -9.27
C THR A 69 1.27 14.08 -9.74
N GLU A 70 2.36 14.17 -9.01
CA GLU A 70 3.62 13.48 -9.32
C GLU A 70 3.44 11.95 -9.22
N LEU A 71 2.75 11.48 -8.19
CA LEU A 71 2.42 10.06 -8.06
C LEU A 71 1.56 9.58 -9.25
N MET A 72 0.55 10.34 -9.65
CA MET A 72 -0.32 9.98 -10.78
C MET A 72 0.44 9.90 -12.12
N LEU A 73 1.41 10.78 -12.36
CA LEU A 73 2.26 10.72 -13.55
C LEU A 73 3.07 9.41 -13.60
N VAL A 74 3.59 8.99 -12.46
CA VAL A 74 4.30 7.70 -12.36
C VAL A 74 3.35 6.51 -12.54
N LEU A 75 2.16 6.57 -11.95
CA LEU A 75 1.16 5.50 -12.08
C LEU A 75 0.61 5.40 -13.52
N GLU A 76 0.55 6.51 -14.26
CA GLU A 76 0.21 6.48 -15.68
C GLU A 76 1.26 5.70 -16.49
N ALA A 77 2.55 5.96 -16.25
CA ALA A 77 3.64 5.23 -16.88
C ALA A 77 3.64 3.74 -16.47
N GLN A 78 3.43 3.45 -15.19
CA GLN A 78 3.26 2.09 -14.67
C GLN A 78 2.11 1.35 -15.37
N GLY A 79 0.95 2.00 -15.50
CA GLY A 79 -0.23 1.42 -16.14
C GLY A 79 -0.02 1.15 -17.63
N ARG A 80 0.64 2.07 -18.35
CA ARG A 80 1.01 1.87 -19.77
C ARG A 80 1.97 0.70 -19.98
N GLY A 81 2.92 0.52 -19.06
CA GLY A 81 3.89 -0.57 -19.09
C GLY A 81 3.38 -1.87 -18.47
N LEU A 82 2.19 -1.90 -17.85
CA LEU A 82 1.69 -3.03 -17.05
C LEU A 82 2.69 -3.47 -15.96
N GLY A 83 3.37 -2.51 -15.34
CA GLY A 83 4.39 -2.78 -14.32
C GLY A 83 3.79 -3.29 -13.02
N HIS A 84 4.09 -4.52 -12.63
CA HIS A 84 3.56 -5.15 -11.42
C HIS A 84 4.42 -4.82 -10.20
N VAL A 85 4.26 -3.60 -9.67
CA VAL A 85 4.88 -3.11 -8.43
C VAL A 85 3.88 -2.30 -7.59
N PRO A 86 3.95 -2.33 -6.23
CA PRO A 86 2.90 -1.79 -5.36
C PRO A 86 3.05 -0.28 -5.08
N LEU A 87 3.38 0.56 -6.06
CA LEU A 87 3.77 1.95 -5.83
C LEU A 87 2.76 2.76 -5.02
N TRP A 88 1.50 2.81 -5.47
CA TRP A 88 0.51 3.68 -4.82
C TRP A 88 0.08 3.17 -3.44
N ARG A 89 -0.13 1.84 -3.31
CA ARG A 89 -0.55 1.26 -2.02
C ARG A 89 0.53 1.46 -0.96
N HIS A 90 1.78 1.24 -1.34
CA HIS A 90 2.93 1.41 -0.47
C HIS A 90 3.05 2.85 0.03
N GLN A 91 3.04 3.82 -0.87
CA GLN A 91 3.23 5.22 -0.54
C GLN A 91 2.06 5.80 0.26
N LEU A 92 0.82 5.52 -0.15
CA LEU A 92 -0.35 6.03 0.58
C LEU A 92 -0.50 5.41 1.97
N ALA A 93 -0.19 4.12 2.13
CA ALA A 93 -0.15 3.51 3.46
C ALA A 93 0.92 4.13 4.34
N ALA A 94 2.15 4.31 3.82
CA ALA A 94 3.24 4.94 4.55
C ALA A 94 2.93 6.40 4.93
N ALA A 95 2.42 7.19 3.99
CA ALA A 95 2.04 8.58 4.25
C ALA A 95 0.90 8.69 5.30
N THR A 96 -0.06 7.77 5.27
CA THR A 96 -1.12 7.71 6.28
C THR A 96 -0.57 7.39 7.65
N LEU A 97 0.34 6.42 7.76
CA LEU A 97 0.99 6.04 9.01
C LEU A 97 1.89 7.15 9.55
N ALA A 98 2.68 7.83 8.70
CA ALA A 98 3.48 8.98 9.09
C ALA A 98 2.64 10.08 9.75
N ARG A 99 1.43 10.32 9.20
CA ARG A 99 0.57 11.40 9.68
C ARG A 99 -0.27 11.06 10.89
N PHE A 100 -0.76 9.83 11.00
CA PHE A 100 -1.79 9.44 11.96
C PHE A 100 -1.40 8.28 12.88
N GLY A 101 -0.29 7.61 12.63
CA GLY A 101 0.13 6.41 13.36
C GLY A 101 0.96 6.68 14.60
N GLY A 102 1.11 7.96 15.03
CA GLY A 102 1.97 8.31 16.17
C GLY A 102 3.43 7.91 15.94
N GLU A 103 4.16 7.67 17.01
CA GLU A 103 5.60 7.32 16.96
C GLU A 103 5.84 6.01 16.21
N ALA A 104 5.08 4.95 16.53
CA ALA A 104 5.18 3.66 15.85
C ALA A 104 4.84 3.76 14.35
N GLY A 105 3.82 4.55 13.98
CA GLY A 105 3.48 4.80 12.57
C GLY A 105 4.56 5.56 11.82
N ALA A 106 5.21 6.53 12.47
CA ALA A 106 6.32 7.30 11.89
C ALA A 106 7.54 6.40 11.63
N GLU A 107 7.89 5.51 12.57
CA GLU A 107 8.98 4.52 12.39
C GLU A 107 8.69 3.56 11.23
N ILE A 108 7.44 3.09 11.11
CA ILE A 108 7.02 2.23 10.01
C ILE A 108 7.12 2.96 8.66
N ALA A 109 6.69 4.22 8.62
CA ALA A 109 6.74 5.04 7.41
C ALA A 109 8.19 5.32 6.99
N ALA A 110 9.08 5.60 7.95
CA ALA A 110 10.51 5.77 7.68
C ALA A 110 11.15 4.49 7.12
N ALA A 111 10.85 3.34 7.73
CA ALA A 111 11.33 2.06 7.21
C ALA A 111 10.78 1.73 5.81
N ALA A 112 9.57 2.20 5.48
CA ALA A 112 9.00 2.08 4.14
C ALA A 112 9.70 3.00 3.13
N ALA A 113 9.96 4.26 3.48
CA ALA A 113 10.70 5.21 2.65
C ALA A 113 12.14 4.74 2.35
N GLU A 114 12.77 4.06 3.31
CA GLU A 114 14.08 3.43 3.14
C GLU A 114 14.02 2.06 2.42
N SER A 115 12.84 1.63 1.97
CA SER A 115 12.61 0.30 1.37
C SER A 115 13.04 -0.89 2.24
N LYS A 116 13.16 -0.70 3.56
CA LYS A 116 13.42 -1.77 4.53
C LYS A 116 12.22 -2.68 4.75
N LEU A 117 11.02 -2.17 4.49
CA LEU A 117 9.79 -2.93 4.49
C LEU A 117 8.85 -2.46 3.38
N MET A 118 8.01 -3.36 2.91
CA MET A 118 6.93 -3.08 1.98
C MET A 118 5.59 -3.11 2.73
N ILE A 119 4.73 -2.13 2.46
CA ILE A 119 3.40 -2.01 3.06
C ILE A 119 2.35 -2.11 1.96
N THR A 120 1.22 -2.70 2.26
CA THR A 120 0.04 -2.65 1.39
C THR A 120 -1.12 -1.90 2.03
N LEU A 121 -2.05 -1.46 1.20
CA LEU A 121 -3.29 -0.78 1.57
C LEU A 121 -4.47 -1.55 1.02
N ALA A 122 -5.45 -1.88 1.87
CA ALA A 122 -6.68 -2.53 1.46
C ALA A 122 -7.90 -1.89 2.13
N LEU A 123 -8.64 -1.09 1.37
CA LEU A 123 -9.85 -0.40 1.81
C LEU A 123 -11.13 -1.21 1.55
N GLY A 124 -11.00 -2.40 0.96
CA GLY A 124 -12.10 -3.33 0.76
C GLY A 124 -13.25 -2.75 -0.06
N ALA A 125 -12.99 -2.25 -1.27
CA ALA A 125 -14.04 -1.67 -2.13
C ALA A 125 -15.23 -2.63 -2.35
N ALA A 126 -14.98 -3.93 -2.48
CA ALA A 126 -16.03 -4.96 -2.53
C ALA A 126 -16.74 -5.14 -1.18
N ALA A 127 -16.06 -4.92 -0.07
CA ALA A 127 -16.63 -5.03 1.27
C ALA A 127 -17.62 -3.90 1.57
N ARG A 128 -17.44 -2.70 1.02
CA ARG A 128 -18.39 -1.57 1.21
C ARG A 128 -19.77 -1.84 0.63
N ALA A 129 -19.87 -2.61 -0.46
CA ALA A 129 -21.14 -2.98 -1.07
C ALA A 129 -21.90 -4.03 -0.26
N HIS A 130 -21.21 -4.84 0.55
CA HIS A 130 -21.76 -5.97 1.30
C HIS A 130 -21.49 -5.89 2.82
N GLY A 131 -21.00 -4.76 3.30
CA GLY A 131 -20.56 -4.54 4.69
C GLY A 131 -19.08 -4.95 4.90
N ILE A 132 -18.48 -4.32 5.91
CA ILE A 132 -17.08 -4.60 6.30
C ILE A 132 -17.07 -5.88 7.14
N ALA A 133 -16.31 -6.88 6.68
CA ALA A 133 -16.24 -8.18 7.35
C ALA A 133 -15.10 -8.27 8.38
N LEU A 134 -14.30 -7.20 8.54
CA LEU A 134 -13.25 -7.07 9.53
C LEU A 134 -13.72 -6.16 10.65
N LYS A 135 -13.66 -6.62 11.89
CA LYS A 135 -14.08 -5.87 13.07
C LYS A 135 -12.94 -5.72 14.05
N ALA A 136 -12.78 -4.52 14.59
CA ALA A 136 -11.85 -4.23 15.65
C ALA A 136 -12.63 -3.75 16.89
N ARG A 137 -12.51 -4.46 18.01
CA ARG A 137 -13.13 -4.09 19.28
C ARG A 137 -12.07 -3.81 20.34
N ARG A 138 -12.32 -2.87 21.22
CA ARG A 138 -11.42 -2.60 22.34
C ARG A 138 -11.42 -3.76 23.34
N GLU A 139 -10.22 -4.13 23.80
CA GLU A 139 -10.03 -5.12 24.86
C GLU A 139 -8.83 -4.70 25.74
N GLY A 140 -9.11 -4.24 26.95
CA GLY A 140 -8.09 -3.67 27.83
C GLY A 140 -7.45 -2.42 27.21
N ASP A 141 -6.13 -2.39 27.18
CA ASP A 141 -5.36 -1.27 26.63
C ASP A 141 -5.16 -1.37 25.09
N GLY A 142 -5.61 -2.44 24.47
CA GLY A 142 -5.42 -2.68 23.04
C GLY A 142 -6.72 -2.95 22.31
N TRP A 143 -6.58 -3.66 21.18
CA TRP A 143 -7.69 -4.06 20.33
C TRP A 143 -7.63 -5.53 19.99
N VAL A 144 -8.76 -6.09 19.65
CA VAL A 144 -8.89 -7.45 19.09
C VAL A 144 -9.53 -7.34 17.71
N LEU A 145 -8.89 -7.96 16.74
CA LEU A 145 -9.30 -7.98 15.35
C LEU A 145 -9.88 -9.36 15.02
N ASP A 146 -11.11 -9.36 14.53
CA ASP A 146 -11.84 -10.56 14.11
C ASP A 146 -12.44 -10.37 12.71
N GLY A 147 -12.46 -11.43 11.92
CA GLY A 147 -13.10 -11.42 10.61
C GLY A 147 -12.15 -11.68 9.46
N LYS A 148 -12.50 -11.15 8.29
CA LYS A 148 -11.74 -11.41 7.05
C LYS A 148 -11.68 -10.19 6.15
N VAL A 149 -10.58 -10.12 5.36
CA VAL A 149 -10.41 -9.19 4.26
C VAL A 149 -10.01 -9.98 3.03
N ALA A 150 -10.77 -9.86 1.96
CA ALA A 150 -10.48 -10.56 0.71
C ALA A 150 -9.59 -9.72 -0.21
N ALA A 151 -8.79 -10.41 -1.02
CA ALA A 151 -7.99 -9.85 -2.11
C ALA A 151 -7.09 -8.68 -1.67
N VAL A 152 -6.39 -8.83 -0.55
CA VAL A 152 -5.37 -7.87 -0.10
C VAL A 152 -4.16 -7.99 -1.01
N ALA A 153 -3.85 -6.93 -1.75
CA ALA A 153 -2.72 -6.91 -2.69
C ALA A 153 -1.41 -7.23 -1.95
N LEU A 154 -0.65 -8.19 -2.47
CA LEU A 154 0.59 -8.69 -1.87
C LEU A 154 0.44 -9.09 -0.39
N GLY A 155 -0.75 -9.49 0.05
CA GLY A 155 -1.03 -9.79 1.46
C GLY A 155 -0.26 -10.99 2.02
N ALA A 156 0.25 -11.87 1.16
CA ALA A 156 1.12 -12.97 1.55
C ALA A 156 2.60 -12.56 1.66
N GLU A 157 3.02 -11.56 0.89
CA GLU A 157 4.43 -11.18 0.67
C GLU A 157 4.87 -10.03 1.58
N VAL A 158 4.01 -9.02 1.78
CA VAL A 158 4.37 -7.82 2.54
C VAL A 158 4.40 -8.06 4.05
N CYS A 159 5.16 -7.21 4.73
CA CYS A 159 5.29 -7.29 6.18
C CYS A 159 4.12 -6.66 6.92
N ARG A 160 3.48 -5.66 6.32
CA ARG A 160 2.46 -4.84 6.98
C ARG A 160 1.34 -4.45 6.02
N ALA A 161 0.12 -4.40 6.55
CA ALA A 161 -1.04 -3.91 5.84
C ALA A 161 -1.75 -2.81 6.62
N LEU A 162 -2.25 -1.80 5.91
CA LEU A 162 -3.22 -0.85 6.42
C LEU A 162 -4.59 -1.29 5.90
N LEU A 163 -5.45 -1.75 6.81
CA LEU A 163 -6.75 -2.36 6.51
C LEU A 163 -7.89 -1.50 7.00
N LEU A 164 -9.05 -1.61 6.36
CA LEU A 164 -10.28 -0.98 6.84
C LEU A 164 -11.04 -1.97 7.72
N ALA A 165 -11.35 -1.55 8.96
CA ALA A 165 -12.13 -2.32 9.91
C ALA A 165 -13.31 -1.50 10.48
N GLU A 166 -14.37 -2.18 10.87
CA GLU A 166 -15.49 -1.63 11.62
C GLU A 166 -15.16 -1.65 13.11
N THR A 167 -15.36 -0.53 13.80
CA THR A 167 -15.28 -0.41 15.26
C THR A 167 -16.61 0.07 15.82
N ASP A 168 -16.76 0.07 17.15
CA ASP A 168 -17.96 0.61 17.80
C ASP A 168 -18.19 2.10 17.47
N ASP A 169 -17.10 2.83 17.16
CA ASP A 169 -17.14 4.26 16.82
C ASP A 169 -17.14 4.53 15.30
N GLY A 170 -17.38 3.50 14.46
CA GLY A 170 -17.42 3.61 13.01
C GLY A 170 -16.18 3.00 12.31
N LEU A 171 -15.97 3.35 11.05
CA LEU A 171 -14.88 2.80 10.25
C LEU A 171 -13.54 3.42 10.63
N ARG A 172 -12.52 2.57 10.78
CA ARG A 172 -11.15 2.96 11.11
C ARG A 172 -10.15 2.23 10.23
N LEU A 173 -9.00 2.87 10.01
CA LEU A 173 -7.84 2.21 9.44
C LEU A 173 -7.06 1.51 10.56
N VAL A 174 -6.64 0.29 10.28
CA VAL A 174 -5.92 -0.58 11.23
C VAL A 174 -4.61 -1.03 10.62
N SER A 175 -3.51 -0.74 11.32
CA SER A 175 -2.15 -1.16 10.93
C SER A 175 -1.86 -2.55 11.50
N VAL A 176 -1.64 -3.53 10.64
CA VAL A 176 -1.44 -4.93 11.05
C VAL A 176 -0.08 -5.43 10.56
N ASN A 177 0.70 -6.01 11.47
CA ASN A 177 1.90 -6.76 11.11
C ASN A 177 1.51 -8.15 10.60
N LEU A 178 1.61 -8.35 9.30
CA LEU A 178 1.21 -9.61 8.66
C LEU A 178 2.19 -10.78 8.90
N ARG A 179 3.31 -10.55 9.57
CA ARG A 179 4.26 -11.62 9.96
C ARG A 179 3.94 -12.25 11.31
N GLU A 180 2.98 -11.69 12.04
CA GLU A 180 2.55 -12.24 13.31
C GLU A 180 1.81 -13.57 13.14
N ALA A 181 1.95 -14.45 14.13
CA ALA A 181 1.23 -15.72 14.15
C ALA A 181 -0.28 -15.50 14.33
N GLY A 182 -1.09 -16.49 13.89
CA GLY A 182 -2.54 -16.44 14.07
C GLY A 182 -3.28 -15.64 13.00
N ILE A 183 -2.62 -15.28 11.90
CA ILE A 183 -3.24 -14.71 10.70
C ILE A 183 -3.24 -15.77 9.61
N ASP A 184 -4.42 -16.27 9.26
CA ASP A 184 -4.56 -17.20 8.14
C ASP A 184 -4.50 -16.42 6.82
N LYS A 185 -3.71 -16.92 5.88
CA LYS A 185 -3.52 -16.30 4.56
C LYS A 185 -3.77 -17.34 3.47
N VAL A 186 -4.61 -16.98 2.53
CA VAL A 186 -4.82 -17.79 1.32
C VAL A 186 -4.40 -16.95 0.12
N ALA A 187 -3.23 -17.28 -0.43
CA ALA A 187 -2.70 -16.59 -1.62
C ALA A 187 -3.53 -16.87 -2.87
N GLY A 188 -3.61 -15.89 -3.74
CA GLY A 188 -4.31 -15.97 -5.01
C GLY A 188 -3.79 -14.92 -6.00
N VAL A 189 -4.31 -14.95 -7.22
CA VAL A 189 -3.95 -14.02 -8.28
C VAL A 189 -5.23 -13.52 -8.94
N LEU A 190 -5.36 -12.21 -9.14
CA LEU A 190 -6.48 -11.62 -9.85
C LEU A 190 -6.32 -11.79 -11.38
N THR A 191 -7.39 -11.58 -12.14
CA THR A 191 -7.39 -11.73 -13.60
C THR A 191 -6.38 -10.84 -14.32
N HIS A 192 -6.03 -9.69 -13.72
CA HIS A 192 -4.99 -8.79 -14.21
C HIS A 192 -3.60 -9.07 -13.62
N ARG A 193 -3.41 -10.29 -13.08
CA ARG A 193 -2.12 -10.81 -12.56
C ARG A 193 -1.62 -10.17 -11.27
N GLU A 194 -2.38 -9.32 -10.60
CA GLU A 194 -2.01 -8.83 -9.28
C GLU A 194 -2.07 -9.98 -8.26
N ALA A 195 -0.96 -10.22 -7.57
CA ALA A 195 -0.90 -11.17 -6.47
C ALA A 195 -1.65 -10.62 -5.26
N VAL A 196 -2.52 -11.42 -4.68
CA VAL A 196 -3.36 -11.06 -3.54
C VAL A 196 -3.39 -12.17 -2.50
N ALA A 197 -3.86 -11.86 -1.29
CA ALA A 197 -4.23 -12.88 -0.33
C ALA A 197 -5.56 -12.53 0.35
N ASP A 198 -6.36 -13.55 0.62
CA ASP A 198 -7.43 -13.46 1.59
C ASP A 198 -6.84 -13.62 2.99
N LEU A 199 -7.11 -12.66 3.86
CA LEU A 199 -6.65 -12.64 5.24
C LEU A 199 -7.81 -12.96 6.17
N ARG A 200 -7.59 -13.86 7.15
CA ARG A 200 -8.53 -14.16 8.24
C ARG A 200 -7.86 -13.92 9.57
N PHE A 201 -8.58 -13.21 10.42
CA PHE A 201 -8.20 -12.90 11.80
C PHE A 201 -9.15 -13.57 12.77
N SER A 202 -8.62 -14.21 13.80
CA SER A 202 -9.38 -14.90 14.85
C SER A 202 -8.84 -14.45 16.20
N ALA A 203 -9.52 -13.50 16.83
CA ALA A 203 -9.12 -12.85 18.08
C ALA A 203 -7.66 -12.35 18.05
N HIS A 204 -7.24 -11.77 16.92
CA HIS A 204 -5.88 -11.27 16.75
C HIS A 204 -5.68 -9.97 17.56
N ARG A 205 -4.70 -9.99 18.47
CA ARG A 205 -4.44 -8.86 19.37
C ARG A 205 -3.60 -7.79 18.69
N LEU A 206 -3.99 -6.54 18.89
CA LEU A 206 -3.30 -5.37 18.38
C LEU A 206 -2.98 -4.40 19.53
N ALA A 207 -1.88 -3.67 19.38
CA ALA A 207 -1.54 -2.57 20.27
C ALA A 207 -2.55 -1.42 20.18
N ALA A 208 -2.54 -0.53 21.16
CA ALA A 208 -3.49 0.59 21.25
C ALA A 208 -3.40 1.55 20.04
N ASP A 209 -2.21 1.76 19.54
CA ASP A 209 -1.85 2.66 18.44
C ASP A 209 -2.03 2.04 17.04
N ALA A 210 -2.36 0.74 16.98
CA ALA A 210 -2.60 0.06 15.70
C ALA A 210 -3.89 0.53 14.99
N VAL A 211 -4.88 1.04 15.74
CA VAL A 211 -6.12 1.60 15.19
C VAL A 211 -5.98 3.11 15.07
N LEU A 212 -5.94 3.60 13.83
CA LEU A 212 -5.71 5.00 13.54
C LEU A 212 -6.91 5.89 13.92
N PRO A 213 -6.68 7.20 14.21
CA PRO A 213 -7.74 8.16 14.49
C PRO A 213 -8.79 8.25 13.37
N GLU A 214 -9.99 8.72 13.72
CA GLU A 214 -11.10 8.88 12.77
C GLU A 214 -10.74 9.71 11.54
N ALA A 215 -9.92 10.73 11.71
CA ALA A 215 -9.50 11.62 10.63
C ALA A 215 -8.64 10.94 9.55
N ALA A 216 -8.07 9.76 9.83
CA ALA A 216 -7.17 9.09 8.89
C ALA A 216 -7.88 8.59 7.62
N LEU A 217 -9.07 8.01 7.73
CA LEU A 217 -9.81 7.50 6.59
C LEU A 217 -10.30 8.63 5.66
N PRO A 218 -11.00 9.70 6.13
CA PRO A 218 -11.39 10.82 5.27
C PRO A 218 -10.21 11.51 4.60
N TRP A 219 -9.07 11.62 5.30
CA TRP A 219 -7.86 12.19 4.71
C TRP A 219 -7.34 11.33 3.55
N LEU A 220 -7.34 10.01 3.72
CA LEU A 220 -6.89 9.09 2.68
C LEU A 220 -7.85 9.07 1.47
N GLU A 221 -9.16 9.18 1.70
CA GLU A 221 -10.18 9.20 0.64
C GLU A 221 -10.15 10.47 -0.23
N GLN A 222 -9.50 11.53 0.23
CA GLN A 222 -9.31 12.77 -0.52
C GLN A 222 -8.05 12.76 -1.39
N ARG A 223 -7.25 11.70 -1.34
CA ARG A 223 -6.02 11.48 -2.11
C ARG A 223 -6.32 10.62 -3.31
#